data_709fdfe5216fb4f49469088c8cb8c9cf
#
_entry.id   709fdfe5216fb4f49469088c8cb8c9cf
#
_cell.length_a   1.000
_cell.length_b   1.000
_cell.length_c   1.000
_cell.angle_alpha   90.00
_cell.angle_beta   90.00
_cell.angle_gamma   90.00
#
_symmetry.space_group_name_H-M   'P 1'
#
loop_
_entity.id
_entity.type
_entity.pdbx_description
1 polymer ?
#
loop_
_entity_poly.entity_id
_entity_poly.type
_entity_poly.pdbx_seq_one_letter_code
_entity_poly.pdbx_strand_id
1 'polypeptide(L)'
;MCDEWMPKVRVPMASESFQRLPRNAAYNYEYLEGAAVLSPRPRTYHAILDLTRTIPSELQASAVDYEVAPLMPTDAEALAQLFAGAFERTQPFAGLTIEERIEAAAVCLQRTFQGHDGPWVAEASFLLRSRSEGKLVGAILVTLLPQSDPADISAYEWLDAPPSDLWMKGQGQPHLTWIFTHAWHKGVGIGTRLLAATATPLREHGYASLLSTFIVGNDSSQLWHWRNGFELVPSITSKRPRLKT
;
A
#
# COMPACT_ATOMS: atom_id res chain seq x y z
N MET A 1 -2.87 4.40 6.35
CA MET A 1 -2.29 3.15 6.89
C MET A 1 -3.07 2.78 8.14
N CYS A 2 -3.55 1.53 8.27
CA CYS A 2 -4.33 1.11 9.44
C CYS A 2 -3.45 1.03 10.68
N ASP A 3 -3.64 1.93 11.62
CA ASP A 3 -2.80 2.02 12.83
C ASP A 3 -3.39 1.29 14.06
N GLU A 4 -4.61 0.73 13.93
CA GLU A 4 -5.33 0.16 15.08
C GLU A 4 -4.71 -1.11 15.67
N TRP A 5 -4.00 -1.88 14.86
CA TRP A 5 -3.32 -3.12 15.24
C TRP A 5 -1.82 -2.96 15.49
N MET A 6 -1.24 -1.77 15.27
CA MET A 6 0.16 -1.53 15.62
C MET A 6 0.36 -1.56 17.14
N PRO A 7 1.45 -2.18 17.63
CA PRO A 7 1.75 -2.19 19.06
C PRO A 7 1.84 -0.75 19.57
N LYS A 8 0.98 -0.41 20.52
CA LYS A 8 0.94 0.91 21.14
C LYS A 8 1.50 0.83 22.56
N VAL A 9 2.40 1.74 22.88
CA VAL A 9 2.88 1.92 24.26
C VAL A 9 2.01 2.97 24.93
N ARG A 10 1.35 2.60 26.02
CA ARG A 10 0.53 3.50 26.81
C ARG A 10 1.25 3.88 28.09
N VAL A 11 1.53 5.17 28.28
CA VAL A 11 2.23 5.71 29.44
C VAL A 11 1.30 6.66 30.19
N PRO A 12 0.79 6.28 31.37
CA PRO A 12 -0.04 7.18 32.19
C PRO A 12 0.72 8.46 32.53
N MET A 13 0.13 9.62 32.24
CA MET A 13 0.71 10.91 32.57
C MET A 13 -0.32 12.03 32.48
N ALA A 14 -0.03 13.16 33.15
CA ALA A 14 -0.84 14.37 33.03
C ALA A 14 -0.68 15.02 31.64
N SER A 15 -1.73 15.69 31.17
CA SER A 15 -1.76 16.41 29.88
C SER A 15 -0.60 17.42 29.74
N GLU A 16 -0.28 18.15 30.80
CA GLU A 16 0.83 19.11 30.81
C GLU A 16 2.20 18.42 30.61
N SER A 17 2.37 17.23 31.20
CA SER A 17 3.58 16.41 31.01
C SER A 17 3.67 15.89 29.59
N PHE A 18 2.54 15.48 28.99
CA PHE A 18 2.47 15.06 27.60
C PHE A 18 2.89 16.17 26.63
N GLN A 19 2.48 17.42 26.88
CA GLN A 19 2.87 18.55 26.05
C GLN A 19 4.37 18.84 26.06
N ARG A 20 5.04 18.48 27.15
CA ARG A 20 6.50 18.66 27.35
C ARG A 20 7.33 17.45 26.91
N LEU A 21 6.69 16.34 26.50
CA LEU A 21 7.42 15.18 26.05
C LEU A 21 8.33 15.50 24.85
N PRO A 22 9.61 15.11 24.90
CA PRO A 22 10.47 15.19 23.73
C PRO A 22 9.89 14.30 22.63
N ARG A 23 9.73 14.87 21.43
CA ARG A 23 9.16 14.16 20.29
C ARG A 23 10.26 13.44 19.51
N ASN A 24 10.08 12.13 19.31
CA ASN A 24 10.91 11.33 18.41
C ASN A 24 10.11 11.10 17.11
N ALA A 25 10.71 11.44 15.97
CA ALA A 25 10.07 11.31 14.66
C ALA A 25 9.71 9.85 14.28
N ALA A 26 10.23 8.87 15.01
CA ALA A 26 9.89 7.46 14.80
C ALA A 26 8.54 7.04 15.42
N TYR A 27 7.86 7.94 16.14
CA TYR A 27 6.61 7.65 16.82
C TYR A 27 5.56 8.72 16.54
N ASN A 28 4.30 8.29 16.45
CA ASN A 28 3.13 9.15 16.63
C ASN A 28 2.83 9.26 18.13
N TYR A 29 2.32 10.42 18.56
CA TYR A 29 2.01 10.71 19.94
C TYR A 29 0.58 11.21 20.04
N GLU A 30 -0.23 10.48 20.76
CA GLU A 30 -1.62 10.83 21.06
C GLU A 30 -1.82 10.92 22.58
N TYR A 31 -2.73 11.77 23.04
CA TYR A 31 -3.12 11.81 24.44
C TYR A 31 -4.56 11.34 24.57
N LEU A 32 -4.74 10.20 25.20
CA LEU A 32 -6.04 9.55 25.34
C LEU A 32 -6.24 9.09 26.79
N GLU A 33 -7.35 9.50 27.40
CA GLU A 33 -7.79 9.03 28.72
C GLU A 33 -6.70 9.06 29.79
N GLY A 34 -6.00 10.19 29.92
CA GLY A 34 -4.98 10.37 30.97
C GLY A 34 -3.65 9.65 30.69
N ALA A 35 -3.39 9.25 29.46
CA ALA A 35 -2.15 8.60 29.08
C ALA A 35 -1.62 9.12 27.73
N ALA A 36 -0.31 9.16 27.59
CA ALA A 36 0.35 9.25 26.31
C ALA A 36 0.29 7.87 25.61
N VAL A 37 -0.19 7.85 24.39
CA VAL A 37 -0.19 6.67 23.53
C VAL A 37 0.84 6.90 22.43
N LEU A 38 1.83 6.06 22.37
CA LEU A 38 2.91 6.09 21.39
C LEU A 38 2.75 4.90 20.45
N SER A 39 2.61 5.17 19.16
CA SER A 39 2.61 4.15 18.11
C SER A 39 3.83 4.34 17.21
N PRO A 40 4.50 3.27 16.76
CA PRO A 40 5.59 3.37 15.81
C PRO A 40 5.13 4.08 14.54
N ARG A 41 5.96 4.98 14.02
CA ARG A 41 5.76 5.61 12.73
C ARG A 41 6.65 4.90 11.70
N PRO A 42 6.14 4.01 10.88
CA PRO A 42 6.94 3.35 9.88
C PRO A 42 7.48 4.38 8.89
N ARG A 43 8.77 4.30 8.60
CA ARG A 43 9.35 5.07 7.49
C ARG A 43 9.00 4.37 6.19
N THR A 44 8.61 5.15 5.19
CA THR A 44 8.27 4.64 3.87
C THR A 44 9.17 5.24 2.81
N TYR A 45 9.42 4.45 1.76
CA TYR A 45 9.88 4.93 0.48
C TYR A 45 8.67 5.20 -0.40
N HIS A 46 8.76 6.25 -1.21
CA HIS A 46 7.85 6.54 -2.29
C HIS A 46 8.57 6.29 -3.61
N ALA A 47 7.89 5.67 -4.54
CA ALA A 47 8.43 5.34 -5.84
C ALA A 47 7.42 5.65 -6.93
N ILE A 48 7.89 5.97 -8.11
CA ILE A 48 7.08 6.28 -9.27
C ILE A 48 7.48 5.40 -10.45
N LEU A 49 6.51 4.86 -11.14
CA LEU A 49 6.69 4.14 -12.39
C LEU A 49 6.17 5.01 -13.54
N ASP A 50 7.01 5.25 -14.53
CA ASP A 50 6.64 5.93 -15.78
C ASP A 50 5.86 4.94 -16.68
N LEU A 51 4.57 5.16 -16.83
CA LEU A 51 3.69 4.34 -17.66
C LEU A 51 3.74 4.71 -19.14
N THR A 52 4.39 5.82 -19.53
CA THR A 52 4.53 6.22 -20.95
C THR A 52 5.54 5.36 -21.68
N ARG A 53 6.38 4.61 -20.93
CA ARG A 53 7.39 3.70 -21.48
C ARG A 53 6.95 2.25 -21.34
N THR A 54 7.53 1.37 -22.13
CA THR A 54 7.43 -0.06 -21.93
C THR A 54 8.10 -0.43 -20.61
N ILE A 55 7.35 -1.05 -19.71
CA ILE A 55 7.87 -1.44 -18.40
C ILE A 55 8.46 -2.86 -18.47
N PRO A 56 9.49 -3.18 -17.66
CA PRO A 56 10.15 -4.49 -17.70
C PRO A 56 9.19 -5.67 -17.53
N SER A 57 8.10 -5.49 -16.79
CA SER A 57 7.06 -6.49 -16.57
C SER A 57 6.34 -6.94 -17.85
N GLU A 58 6.25 -6.10 -18.86
CA GLU A 58 5.57 -6.41 -20.14
C GLU A 58 6.46 -7.25 -21.06
N LEU A 59 7.78 -7.21 -20.85
CA LEU A 59 8.78 -7.97 -21.63
C LEU A 59 8.97 -9.39 -21.11
N GLN A 60 8.47 -9.69 -19.91
CA GLN A 60 8.61 -11.01 -19.30
C GLN A 60 7.44 -11.89 -19.72
N ALA A 61 7.70 -12.80 -20.65
CA ALA A 61 6.72 -13.73 -21.16
C ALA A 61 6.15 -14.66 -20.07
N SER A 62 4.87 -14.83 -20.15
CA SER A 62 3.91 -15.68 -19.48
C SER A 62 4.43 -16.90 -18.73
N ALA A 63 4.27 -16.92 -17.43
CA ALA A 63 4.11 -18.17 -16.70
C ALA A 63 2.73 -18.77 -17.10
N VAL A 64 2.73 -19.84 -17.86
CA VAL A 64 1.54 -20.47 -18.46
C VAL A 64 0.55 -20.97 -17.40
N ASP A 65 1.04 -21.23 -16.18
CA ASP A 65 0.27 -21.87 -15.11
C ASP A 65 -0.61 -20.94 -14.28
N TYR A 66 -0.67 -19.66 -14.62
CA TYR A 66 -1.41 -18.68 -13.84
C TYR A 66 -2.43 -17.91 -14.67
N GLU A 67 -3.57 -17.60 -14.05
CA GLU A 67 -4.64 -16.83 -14.64
C GLU A 67 -4.81 -15.50 -13.88
N VAL A 68 -4.82 -14.39 -14.64
CA VAL A 68 -5.15 -13.06 -14.12
C VAL A 68 -6.64 -12.86 -14.24
N ALA A 69 -7.28 -12.44 -13.16
CA ALA A 69 -8.70 -12.12 -13.13
C ALA A 69 -8.93 -10.77 -12.44
N PRO A 70 -10.03 -10.06 -12.77
CA PRO A 70 -10.43 -8.87 -12.02
C PRO A 70 -10.60 -9.20 -10.54
N LEU A 71 -10.19 -8.28 -9.68
CA LEU A 71 -10.38 -8.39 -8.26
C LEU A 71 -11.76 -7.87 -7.89
N MET A 72 -12.50 -8.63 -7.08
CA MET A 72 -13.84 -8.29 -6.62
C MET A 72 -13.88 -8.15 -5.10
N PRO A 73 -14.77 -7.31 -4.53
CA PRO A 73 -14.92 -7.23 -3.06
C PRO A 73 -15.28 -8.57 -2.41
N THR A 74 -15.91 -9.48 -3.15
CA THR A 74 -16.23 -10.84 -2.70
C THR A 74 -14.99 -11.72 -2.47
N ASP A 75 -13.82 -11.33 -2.99
CA ASP A 75 -12.56 -12.04 -2.76
C ASP A 75 -11.91 -11.68 -1.41
N ALA A 76 -12.49 -10.76 -0.64
CA ALA A 76 -11.87 -10.15 0.56
C ALA A 76 -11.35 -11.17 1.58
N GLU A 77 -12.10 -12.26 1.86
CA GLU A 77 -11.70 -13.30 2.80
C GLU A 77 -10.46 -14.06 2.31
N ALA A 78 -10.46 -14.49 1.05
CA ALA A 78 -9.32 -15.20 0.46
C ALA A 78 -8.09 -14.29 0.34
N LEU A 79 -8.31 -12.99 0.06
CA LEU A 79 -7.25 -11.98 0.05
C LEU A 79 -6.64 -11.77 1.43
N ALA A 80 -7.45 -11.74 2.51
CA ALA A 80 -6.95 -11.58 3.87
C ALA A 80 -6.03 -12.75 4.27
N GLN A 81 -6.39 -13.97 3.92
CA GLN A 81 -5.54 -15.15 4.16
C GLN A 81 -4.23 -15.08 3.38
N LEU A 82 -4.29 -14.72 2.08
CA LEU A 82 -3.11 -14.55 1.25
C LEU A 82 -2.19 -13.44 1.78
N PHE A 83 -2.77 -12.29 2.16
CA PHE A 83 -2.07 -11.15 2.73
C PHE A 83 -1.33 -11.56 4.02
N ALA A 84 -2.02 -12.23 4.96
CA ALA A 84 -1.45 -12.68 6.22
C ALA A 84 -0.22 -13.57 6.02
N GLY A 85 -0.26 -14.46 5.04
CA GLY A 85 0.88 -15.30 4.66
C GLY A 85 2.01 -14.52 3.96
N ALA A 86 1.65 -13.59 3.06
CA ALA A 86 2.63 -12.79 2.32
C ALA A 86 3.44 -11.86 3.22
N PHE A 87 2.81 -11.30 4.25
CA PHE A 87 3.40 -10.35 5.19
C PHE A 87 3.88 -10.96 6.52
N GLU A 88 3.95 -12.29 6.62
CA GLU A 88 4.42 -12.99 7.84
C GLU A 88 5.75 -12.46 8.39
N ARG A 89 6.66 -12.05 7.51
CA ARG A 89 7.99 -11.56 7.87
C ARG A 89 8.19 -10.08 7.63
N THR A 90 7.10 -9.35 7.36
CA THR A 90 7.15 -7.93 7.02
C THR A 90 6.57 -7.10 8.16
N GLN A 91 7.36 -6.16 8.67
CA GLN A 91 6.82 -5.21 9.63
C GLN A 91 5.72 -4.37 8.95
N PRO A 92 4.70 -4.06 9.71
CA PRO A 92 4.48 -4.28 11.12
C PRO A 92 3.75 -5.60 11.47
N PHE A 93 3.44 -6.42 10.50
CA PHE A 93 2.67 -7.67 10.65
C PHE A 93 3.49 -8.84 11.23
N ALA A 94 4.83 -8.78 11.14
CA ALA A 94 5.72 -9.88 11.52
C ALA A 94 5.65 -10.28 13.00
N GLY A 95 5.16 -9.39 13.87
CA GLY A 95 5.02 -9.67 15.31
C GLY A 95 3.66 -10.29 15.71
N LEU A 96 2.74 -10.45 14.76
CA LEU A 96 1.38 -10.94 15.02
C LEU A 96 1.29 -12.46 14.83
N THR A 97 0.36 -13.10 15.54
CA THR A 97 -0.06 -14.47 15.25
C THR A 97 -0.73 -14.55 13.87
N ILE A 98 -0.97 -15.74 13.36
CA ILE A 98 -1.63 -15.89 12.05
C ILE A 98 -3.07 -15.35 12.09
N GLU A 99 -3.79 -15.58 13.18
CA GLU A 99 -5.15 -15.11 13.39
C GLU A 99 -5.20 -13.58 13.44
N GLU A 100 -4.34 -12.96 14.23
CA GLU A 100 -4.21 -11.50 14.31
C GLU A 100 -3.81 -10.88 12.96
N ARG A 101 -2.93 -11.55 12.19
CA ARG A 101 -2.58 -11.09 10.83
C ARG A 101 -3.75 -11.16 9.85
N ILE A 102 -4.56 -12.22 9.92
CA ILE A 102 -5.75 -12.34 9.08
C ILE A 102 -6.75 -11.23 9.42
N GLU A 103 -6.98 -10.97 10.69
CA GLU A 103 -7.85 -9.89 11.15
C GLU A 103 -7.33 -8.51 10.70
N ALA A 104 -6.04 -8.22 10.91
CA ALA A 104 -5.39 -7.00 10.45
C ALA A 104 -5.46 -6.85 8.93
N ALA A 105 -5.27 -7.93 8.19
CA ALA A 105 -5.40 -7.96 6.73
C ALA A 105 -6.84 -7.63 6.29
N ALA A 106 -7.84 -8.23 6.92
CA ALA A 106 -9.24 -7.98 6.64
C ALA A 106 -9.60 -6.50 6.86
N VAL A 107 -9.15 -5.92 7.98
CA VAL A 107 -9.33 -4.49 8.27
C VAL A 107 -8.66 -3.61 7.21
N CYS A 108 -7.40 -3.88 6.84
CA CYS A 108 -6.69 -3.12 5.82
C CYS A 108 -7.39 -3.17 4.46
N LEU A 109 -7.78 -4.35 4.01
CA LEU A 109 -8.45 -4.54 2.73
C LEU A 109 -9.84 -3.89 2.71
N GLN A 110 -10.61 -4.03 3.80
CA GLN A 110 -11.91 -3.39 3.93
C GLN A 110 -11.80 -1.86 3.84
N ARG A 111 -10.83 -1.26 4.51
CA ARG A 111 -10.58 0.18 4.42
C ARG A 111 -10.27 0.61 2.99
N THR A 112 -9.43 -0.15 2.28
CA THR A 112 -9.13 0.13 0.87
C THR A 112 -10.39 0.08 0.00
N PHE A 113 -11.22 -0.95 0.15
CA PHE A 113 -12.48 -1.06 -0.59
C PHE A 113 -13.52 0.02 -0.24
N GLN A 114 -13.48 0.53 0.99
CA GLN A 114 -14.30 1.65 1.45
C GLN A 114 -13.75 3.02 1.04
N GLY A 115 -12.62 3.09 0.36
CA GLY A 115 -12.02 4.32 -0.13
C GLY A 115 -11.24 5.12 0.90
N HIS A 116 -10.91 4.57 2.07
CA HIS A 116 -10.11 5.26 3.09
C HIS A 116 -8.65 5.49 2.66
N ASP A 117 -8.15 4.67 1.74
CA ASP A 117 -6.83 4.84 1.12
C ASP A 117 -6.92 5.60 -0.23
N GLY A 118 -8.02 6.29 -0.47
CA GLY A 118 -8.44 6.88 -1.73
C GLY A 118 -9.40 5.98 -2.51
N PRO A 119 -10.11 6.50 -3.53
CA PRO A 119 -11.02 5.73 -4.36
C PRO A 119 -10.35 4.48 -4.93
N TRP A 120 -10.93 3.32 -4.64
CA TRP A 120 -10.43 2.06 -5.19
C TRP A 120 -10.77 1.94 -6.68
N VAL A 121 -9.78 1.53 -7.48
CA VAL A 121 -9.89 1.35 -8.93
C VAL A 121 -10.03 -0.13 -9.25
N ALA A 122 -11.26 -0.60 -9.37
CA ALA A 122 -11.57 -2.01 -9.66
C ALA A 122 -10.97 -2.47 -10.99
N GLU A 123 -11.03 -1.62 -12.01
CA GLU A 123 -10.56 -1.90 -13.38
C GLU A 123 -9.04 -2.05 -13.49
N ALA A 124 -8.28 -1.51 -12.51
CA ALA A 124 -6.83 -1.63 -12.43
C ALA A 124 -6.34 -2.52 -11.29
N SER A 125 -7.28 -3.22 -10.63
CA SER A 125 -6.98 -4.13 -9.51
C SER A 125 -7.24 -5.59 -9.93
N PHE A 126 -6.25 -6.45 -9.73
CA PHE A 126 -6.28 -7.82 -10.22
C PHE A 126 -5.85 -8.82 -9.16
N LEU A 127 -6.32 -10.04 -9.34
CA LEU A 127 -5.83 -11.21 -8.63
C LEU A 127 -5.23 -12.20 -9.62
N LEU A 128 -4.39 -13.10 -9.11
CA LEU A 128 -3.76 -14.15 -9.89
C LEU A 128 -3.98 -15.49 -9.21
N ARG A 129 -4.54 -16.45 -9.97
CA ARG A 129 -4.81 -17.80 -9.51
C ARG A 129 -3.88 -18.80 -10.20
N SER A 130 -3.44 -19.82 -9.47
CA SER A 130 -2.79 -20.99 -10.05
C SER A 130 -3.84 -21.80 -10.80
N ARG A 131 -3.58 -22.12 -12.07
CA ARG A 131 -4.49 -22.94 -12.88
C ARG A 131 -4.51 -24.40 -12.41
N SER A 132 -3.38 -24.91 -11.95
CA SER A 132 -3.24 -26.29 -11.48
C SER A 132 -3.90 -26.53 -10.14
N GLU A 133 -3.87 -25.51 -9.23
CA GLU A 133 -4.37 -25.64 -7.87
C GLU A 133 -5.71 -24.92 -7.64
N GLY A 134 -6.12 -24.02 -8.54
CA GLY A 134 -7.28 -23.13 -8.38
C GLY A 134 -7.11 -22.09 -7.27
N LYS A 135 -5.95 -22.04 -6.60
CA LYS A 135 -5.71 -21.19 -5.44
C LYS A 135 -5.31 -19.78 -5.86
N LEU A 136 -5.70 -18.81 -5.03
CA LEU A 136 -5.24 -17.44 -5.09
C LEU A 136 -3.76 -17.37 -4.68
N VAL A 137 -2.91 -16.82 -5.56
CA VAL A 137 -1.45 -16.77 -5.34
C VAL A 137 -0.87 -15.36 -5.36
N GLY A 138 -1.64 -14.37 -5.78
CA GLY A 138 -1.22 -12.97 -5.78
C GLY A 138 -2.37 -12.01 -5.99
N ALA A 139 -2.20 -10.77 -5.54
CA ALA A 139 -3.13 -9.69 -5.78
C ALA A 139 -2.41 -8.34 -5.89
N ILE A 140 -3.02 -7.41 -6.63
CA ILE A 140 -2.62 -6.02 -6.77
C ILE A 140 -3.85 -5.15 -6.64
N LEU A 141 -3.79 -4.11 -5.80
CA LEU A 141 -4.86 -3.16 -5.58
C LEU A 141 -4.34 -1.75 -5.82
N VAL A 142 -5.12 -1.00 -6.59
CA VAL A 142 -4.83 0.39 -6.95
C VAL A 142 -5.91 1.29 -6.39
N THR A 143 -5.50 2.44 -5.84
CA THR A 143 -6.39 3.53 -5.44
C THR A 143 -5.99 4.82 -6.15
N LEU A 144 -6.80 5.86 -6.04
CA LEU A 144 -6.49 7.19 -6.55
C LEU A 144 -6.17 8.12 -5.39
N LEU A 145 -5.00 8.73 -5.41
CA LEU A 145 -4.60 9.82 -4.54
C LEU A 145 -4.95 11.17 -5.16
N PRO A 146 -4.96 12.27 -4.37
CA PRO A 146 -5.02 13.60 -4.93
C PRO A 146 -3.89 13.82 -5.94
N GLN A 147 -4.17 14.56 -7.01
CA GLN A 147 -3.13 14.94 -7.96
C GLN A 147 -2.22 16.00 -7.34
N SER A 148 -0.98 15.65 -7.10
CA SER A 148 0.00 16.50 -6.42
C SER A 148 1.41 16.20 -6.90
N ASP A 149 2.38 17.01 -6.46
CA ASP A 149 3.79 16.67 -6.62
C ASP A 149 4.11 15.37 -5.86
N PRO A 150 4.62 14.33 -6.52
CA PRO A 150 4.99 13.08 -5.86
C PRO A 150 5.98 13.24 -4.69
N ALA A 151 6.72 14.34 -4.65
CA ALA A 151 7.63 14.68 -3.56
C ALA A 151 6.90 15.28 -2.33
N ASP A 152 5.65 15.72 -2.48
CA ASP A 152 4.84 16.25 -1.38
C ASP A 152 3.99 15.15 -0.71
N ILE A 153 4.60 14.46 0.24
CA ILE A 153 3.96 13.36 0.99
C ILE A 153 2.72 13.83 1.76
N SER A 154 2.64 15.12 2.13
CA SER A 154 1.49 15.66 2.85
C SER A 154 0.22 15.74 2.00
N ALA A 155 0.35 15.61 0.69
CA ALA A 155 -0.74 15.65 -0.27
C ALA A 155 -1.25 14.24 -0.70
N TYR A 156 -0.84 13.19 0.00
CA TYR A 156 -1.29 11.82 -0.30
C TYR A 156 -2.64 11.46 0.36
N GLU A 157 -3.26 12.40 1.04
CA GLU A 157 -4.56 12.22 1.69
C GLU A 157 -5.58 13.18 1.07
N TRP A 158 -6.77 12.68 0.83
CA TRP A 158 -7.90 13.51 0.44
C TRP A 158 -8.38 14.29 1.66
N LEU A 159 -8.36 15.63 1.58
CA LEU A 159 -8.88 16.51 2.63
C LEU A 159 -10.41 16.54 2.65
N ASP A 160 -11.01 16.43 1.46
CA ASP A 160 -12.45 16.34 1.25
C ASP A 160 -12.78 15.01 0.56
N ALA A 161 -14.06 14.64 0.56
CA ALA A 161 -14.53 13.45 -0.13
C ALA A 161 -14.16 13.53 -1.62
N PRO A 162 -13.44 12.54 -2.17
CA PRO A 162 -13.03 12.55 -3.57
C PRO A 162 -14.25 12.49 -4.49
N PRO A 163 -14.22 13.15 -5.67
CA PRO A 163 -15.26 13.01 -6.68
C PRO A 163 -15.45 11.55 -7.11
N SER A 164 -16.68 11.10 -7.25
CA SER A 164 -16.98 9.69 -7.59
C SER A 164 -16.63 9.30 -9.02
N ASP A 165 -16.36 10.27 -9.89
CA ASP A 165 -16.08 10.09 -11.32
C ASP A 165 -14.58 10.30 -11.69
N LEU A 166 -13.69 10.34 -10.70
CA LEU A 166 -12.26 10.55 -10.92
C LEU A 166 -11.65 9.58 -11.93
N TRP A 167 -11.94 8.30 -11.79
CA TRP A 167 -11.46 7.28 -12.71
C TRP A 167 -11.94 7.52 -14.13
N MET A 168 -13.24 7.77 -14.31
CA MET A 168 -13.84 8.02 -15.62
C MET A 168 -13.27 9.26 -16.32
N LYS A 169 -12.79 10.23 -15.56
CA LYS A 169 -12.20 11.47 -16.06
C LYS A 169 -10.67 11.41 -16.22
N GLY A 170 -10.04 10.29 -15.87
CA GLY A 170 -8.58 10.18 -15.83
C GLY A 170 -7.94 11.15 -14.86
N GLN A 171 -8.62 11.46 -13.75
CA GLN A 171 -8.16 12.40 -12.72
C GLN A 171 -7.66 11.67 -11.47
N GLY A 172 -6.90 12.39 -10.64
CA GLY A 172 -6.19 11.81 -9.50
C GLY A 172 -4.89 11.16 -9.92
N GLN A 173 -4.14 10.65 -8.95
CA GLN A 173 -2.86 10.00 -9.15
C GLN A 173 -2.99 8.51 -8.78
N PRO A 174 -2.84 7.57 -9.72
CA PRO A 174 -2.86 6.16 -9.41
C PRO A 174 -1.78 5.79 -8.40
N HIS A 175 -2.16 5.02 -7.39
CA HIS A 175 -1.29 4.54 -6.33
C HIS A 175 -1.42 3.03 -6.18
N LEU A 176 -0.30 2.34 -6.27
CA LEU A 176 -0.19 0.93 -5.93
C LEU A 176 -0.26 0.80 -4.41
N THR A 177 -1.46 0.56 -3.89
CA THR A 177 -1.73 0.53 -2.44
C THR A 177 -1.30 -0.80 -1.85
N TRP A 178 -1.61 -1.89 -2.53
CA TRP A 178 -1.21 -3.22 -2.12
C TRP A 178 -0.72 -4.06 -3.30
N ILE A 179 0.40 -4.74 -3.08
CA ILE A 179 0.83 -5.87 -3.91
C ILE A 179 1.41 -6.94 -3.01
N PHE A 180 0.89 -8.15 -3.13
CA PHE A 180 1.36 -9.28 -2.35
C PHE A 180 1.20 -10.59 -3.10
N THR A 181 2.10 -11.53 -2.81
CA THR A 181 2.15 -12.83 -3.46
C THR A 181 2.39 -13.93 -2.43
N HIS A 182 1.85 -15.09 -2.69
CA HIS A 182 2.06 -16.25 -1.83
C HIS A 182 3.54 -16.60 -1.72
N ALA A 183 4.01 -16.89 -0.49
CA ALA A 183 5.43 -17.09 -0.22
C ALA A 183 6.08 -18.21 -1.06
N TRP A 184 5.35 -19.28 -1.33
CA TRP A 184 5.81 -20.43 -2.11
C TRP A 184 5.93 -20.16 -3.61
N HIS A 185 5.35 -19.07 -4.09
CA HIS A 185 5.40 -18.65 -5.49
C HIS A 185 6.31 -17.41 -5.69
N LYS A 186 7.21 -17.13 -4.72
CA LYS A 186 8.18 -16.04 -4.87
C LYS A 186 9.16 -16.32 -6.00
N GLY A 187 9.49 -15.30 -6.78
CA GLY A 187 10.50 -15.38 -7.84
C GLY A 187 10.00 -15.91 -9.19
N VAL A 188 8.76 -16.38 -9.29
CA VAL A 188 8.19 -16.86 -10.56
C VAL A 188 7.44 -15.78 -11.36
N GLY A 189 7.62 -14.50 -11.03
CA GLY A 189 7.10 -13.39 -11.81
C GLY A 189 5.64 -12.98 -11.53
N ILE A 190 4.99 -13.51 -10.48
CA ILE A 190 3.58 -13.19 -10.16
C ILE A 190 3.34 -11.69 -10.01
N GLY A 191 4.12 -11.00 -9.16
CA GLY A 191 3.98 -9.57 -8.96
C GLY A 191 4.23 -8.75 -10.22
N THR A 192 5.18 -9.19 -11.03
CA THR A 192 5.50 -8.59 -12.34
C THR A 192 4.35 -8.72 -13.32
N ARG A 193 3.70 -9.88 -13.36
CA ARG A 193 2.53 -10.12 -14.20
C ARG A 193 1.30 -9.34 -13.77
N LEU A 194 1.07 -9.22 -12.47
CA LEU A 194 0.02 -8.36 -11.91
C LEU A 194 0.23 -6.91 -12.29
N LEU A 195 1.47 -6.41 -12.19
CA LEU A 195 1.81 -5.05 -12.59
C LEU A 195 1.56 -4.79 -14.08
N ALA A 196 1.91 -5.74 -14.95
CA ALA A 196 1.64 -5.63 -16.39
C ALA A 196 0.12 -5.54 -16.67
N ALA A 197 -0.68 -6.37 -15.99
CA ALA A 197 -2.14 -6.31 -16.10
C ALA A 197 -2.71 -4.96 -15.63
N THR A 198 -2.17 -4.41 -14.56
CA THR A 198 -2.56 -3.11 -14.01
C THR A 198 -2.16 -1.93 -14.91
N ALA A 199 -0.99 -1.99 -15.54
CA ALA A 199 -0.49 -0.90 -16.38
C ALA A 199 -1.37 -0.64 -17.61
N THR A 200 -1.98 -1.69 -18.18
CA THR A 200 -2.82 -1.57 -19.37
C THR A 200 -4.01 -0.64 -19.17
N PRO A 201 -4.96 -0.89 -18.24
CA PRO A 201 -6.11 -0.02 -18.05
C PRO A 201 -5.70 1.39 -17.56
N LEU A 202 -4.61 1.53 -16.81
CA LEU A 202 -4.12 2.85 -16.42
C LEU A 202 -3.72 3.69 -17.64
N ARG A 203 -3.00 3.11 -18.59
CA ARG A 203 -2.64 3.79 -19.85
C ARG A 203 -3.85 4.13 -20.70
N GLU A 204 -4.80 3.19 -20.82
CA GLU A 204 -6.03 3.40 -21.58
C GLU A 204 -6.85 4.57 -21.04
N HIS A 205 -6.78 4.83 -19.73
CA HIS A 205 -7.39 6.01 -19.08
C HIS A 205 -6.48 7.24 -19.06
N GLY A 206 -5.32 7.21 -19.75
CA GLY A 206 -4.46 8.36 -19.94
C GLY A 206 -3.52 8.67 -18.77
N TYR A 207 -3.37 7.77 -17.81
CA TYR A 207 -2.42 7.98 -16.71
C TYR A 207 -0.97 7.76 -17.19
N ALA A 208 -0.12 8.73 -16.90
CA ALA A 208 1.28 8.70 -17.28
C ALA A 208 2.19 8.03 -16.24
N SER A 209 1.71 7.85 -15.01
CA SER A 209 2.53 7.30 -13.93
C SER A 209 1.70 6.53 -12.90
N LEU A 210 2.37 5.62 -12.18
CA LEU A 210 1.84 4.88 -11.05
C LEU A 210 2.75 5.11 -9.85
N LEU A 211 2.21 5.69 -8.77
CA LEU A 211 2.91 5.82 -7.50
C LEU A 211 2.86 4.51 -6.70
N SER A 212 3.82 4.32 -5.83
CA SER A 212 3.83 3.25 -4.83
C SER A 212 4.49 3.72 -3.55
N THR A 213 4.04 3.17 -2.42
CA THR A 213 4.61 3.43 -1.11
C THR A 213 4.91 2.11 -0.41
N PHE A 214 6.15 1.93 0.07
CA PHE A 214 6.55 0.72 0.78
C PHE A 214 7.47 1.02 1.96
N ILE A 215 7.48 0.13 2.93
CA ILE A 215 8.17 0.33 4.21
C ILE A 215 9.69 0.18 4.01
N VAL A 216 10.45 1.09 4.63
CA VAL A 216 11.91 1.02 4.72
C VAL A 216 12.31 -0.27 5.45
N GLY A 217 13.26 -1.01 4.88
CA GLY A 217 13.68 -2.32 5.40
C GLY A 217 12.89 -3.51 4.82
N ASN A 218 11.92 -3.26 3.94
CA ASN A 218 11.32 -4.31 3.12
C ASN A 218 12.13 -4.48 1.84
N ASP A 219 13.30 -5.11 1.95
CA ASP A 219 14.26 -5.27 0.85
C ASP A 219 13.66 -6.02 -0.35
N SER A 220 12.78 -6.97 -0.09
CA SER A 220 12.11 -7.70 -1.17
C SER A 220 11.18 -6.80 -1.99
N SER A 221 10.47 -5.89 -1.34
CA SER A 221 9.64 -4.89 -2.00
C SER A 221 10.51 -3.88 -2.77
N GLN A 222 11.56 -3.37 -2.14
CA GLN A 222 12.48 -2.43 -2.79
C GLN A 222 13.09 -3.03 -4.06
N LEU A 223 13.59 -4.26 -3.97
CA LEU A 223 14.18 -4.96 -5.11
C LEU A 223 13.16 -5.23 -6.22
N TRP A 224 11.92 -5.59 -5.86
CA TRP A 224 10.85 -5.79 -6.82
C TRP A 224 10.49 -4.49 -7.55
N HIS A 225 10.34 -3.37 -6.83
CA HIS A 225 10.07 -2.06 -7.44
C HIS A 225 11.17 -1.66 -8.41
N TRP A 226 12.43 -1.75 -7.99
CA TRP A 226 13.56 -1.44 -8.86
C TRP A 226 13.60 -2.30 -10.14
N ARG A 227 13.42 -3.61 -10.02
CA ARG A 227 13.39 -4.53 -11.16
C ARG A 227 12.25 -4.27 -12.13
N ASN A 228 11.17 -3.69 -11.67
CA ASN A 228 10.01 -3.35 -12.49
C ASN A 228 10.03 -1.89 -12.98
N GLY A 229 11.14 -1.18 -12.81
CA GLY A 229 11.36 0.15 -13.39
C GLY A 229 10.80 1.31 -12.55
N PHE A 230 10.44 1.06 -11.28
CA PHE A 230 10.11 2.15 -10.37
C PHE A 230 11.38 2.93 -9.99
N GLU A 231 11.28 4.24 -10.00
CA GLU A 231 12.30 5.16 -9.50
C GLU A 231 11.89 5.69 -8.12
N LEU A 232 12.84 5.75 -7.17
CA LEU A 232 12.56 6.34 -5.87
C LEU A 232 12.33 7.83 -6.00
N VAL A 233 11.24 8.30 -5.43
CA VAL A 233 11.00 9.74 -5.28
C VAL A 233 11.89 10.25 -4.16
N PRO A 234 12.73 11.26 -4.39
CA PRO A 234 13.56 11.85 -3.35
C PRO A 234 12.66 12.33 -2.20
N SER A 235 12.81 11.72 -1.03
CA SER A 235 12.12 12.21 0.15
C SER A 235 12.67 13.60 0.46
N ILE A 236 11.84 14.63 0.34
CA ILE A 236 12.13 15.93 0.92
C ILE A 236 11.94 15.78 2.43
N THR A 237 12.91 15.10 3.05
CA THR A 237 13.01 15.02 4.51
C THR A 237 13.23 16.41 5.01
N SER A 238 12.34 16.82 5.90
CA SER A 238 12.45 18.01 6.74
C SER A 238 11.81 19.32 6.27
N LYS A 239 10.55 19.30 5.92
CA LYS A 239 9.77 20.40 6.46
C LYS A 239 9.46 20.04 7.91
N ARG A 240 10.22 20.67 8.88
CA ARG A 240 9.87 20.65 10.28
C ARG A 240 8.36 20.93 10.40
N PRO A 241 7.60 20.15 11.20
CA PRO A 241 6.20 20.47 11.42
C PRO A 241 6.14 21.92 11.85
N ARG A 242 5.44 22.77 11.08
CA ARG A 242 5.11 24.11 11.52
C ARG A 242 4.23 23.90 12.74
N LEU A 243 4.76 24.23 13.92
CA LEU A 243 3.95 24.41 15.11
C LEU A 243 2.86 25.43 14.73
N LYS A 244 1.61 24.96 14.60
CA LYS A 244 0.47 25.87 14.58
C LYS A 244 0.43 26.48 15.97
N THR A 245 0.82 27.75 16.05
CA THR A 245 0.61 28.62 17.23
C THR A 245 -0.85 28.79 17.47
#